data_e47045ca9ff08692ab5e87d9261e2e7b
#
_entry.id   e47045ca9ff08692ab5e87d9261e2e7b
#
_cell.length_a   1.000
_cell.length_b   1.000
_cell.length_c   1.000
_cell.angle_alpha   90.00
_cell.angle_beta   90.00
_cell.angle_gamma   90.00
#
_symmetry.space_group_name_H-M   'P 1'
#
loop_
_entity.id
_entity.type
_entity.pdbx_description
1 polymer ?
#
loop_
_entity_poly.entity_id
_entity_poly.type
_entity_poly.pdbx_seq_one_letter_code
_entity_poly.pdbx_strand_id
1 'polypeptide(L)'
;EYFEETGIYIPICSDGGIVHDYHVTLALAMGSDFIMLGRYFSRFDESPTNKVNINGNYMKEYWGEGSARARNWQRYDMGGDSKLSFEEGVDSYVPYAGSLKDNVGLTLNKVKSTMCNCGVLTIPELQKNAKITLVSNTSIIEGGAHDVLLKDQHRFPVK
;
A
#
# COMPACT_ATOMS: atom_id res chain seq x y z
N GLU A 1 20.13 -14.97 9.54
CA GLU A 1 20.22 -16.10 10.49
C GLU A 1 19.75 -17.39 9.81
N TYR A 2 18.46 -17.63 9.53
CA TYR A 2 17.97 -18.90 8.93
C TYR A 2 18.65 -19.25 7.60
N PHE A 3 18.84 -18.28 6.71
CA PHE A 3 19.57 -18.48 5.44
C PHE A 3 21.04 -18.81 5.67
N GLU A 4 21.68 -18.19 6.64
CA GLU A 4 23.10 -18.46 6.98
C GLU A 4 23.29 -19.87 7.54
N GLU A 5 22.30 -20.36 8.29
CA GLU A 5 22.32 -21.71 8.89
C GLU A 5 21.94 -22.81 7.91
N THR A 6 21.00 -22.57 7.01
CA THR A 6 20.40 -23.61 6.16
C THR A 6 20.74 -23.51 4.68
N GLY A 7 21.18 -22.32 4.22
CA GLY A 7 21.34 -22.01 2.80
C GLY A 7 20.00 -21.83 2.06
N ILE A 8 18.86 -21.87 2.76
CA ILE A 8 17.52 -21.75 2.15
C ILE A 8 17.02 -20.33 2.30
N TYR A 9 16.82 -19.64 1.16
CA TYR A 9 16.21 -18.34 1.13
C TYR A 9 14.68 -18.43 1.14
N ILE A 10 14.03 -17.78 2.10
CA ILE A 10 12.57 -17.69 2.20
C ILE A 10 12.17 -16.25 1.89
N PRO A 11 11.46 -15.98 0.77
CA PRO A 11 10.98 -14.64 0.45
C PRO A 11 9.97 -14.12 1.49
N ILE A 12 10.10 -12.85 1.83
CA ILE A 12 9.23 -12.17 2.81
C ILE A 12 8.26 -11.24 2.11
N CYS A 13 6.97 -11.40 2.41
CA CYS A 13 5.90 -10.50 1.99
C CYS A 13 5.59 -9.48 3.08
N SER A 14 5.62 -8.19 2.75
CA SER A 14 5.06 -7.15 3.60
C SER A 14 3.58 -7.01 3.32
N ASP A 15 2.74 -7.36 4.29
CA ASP A 15 1.27 -7.29 4.16
C ASP A 15 0.69 -6.19 5.05
N GLY A 16 -0.22 -5.41 4.46
CA GLY A 16 -0.97 -4.37 5.15
C GLY A 16 -0.27 -3.00 5.24
N GLY A 17 -1.06 -1.99 5.53
CA GLY A 17 -0.58 -0.63 5.81
C GLY A 17 -0.04 0.19 4.63
N ILE A 18 0.04 -0.38 3.43
CA ILE A 18 0.55 0.32 2.24
C ILE A 18 -0.53 1.25 1.67
N VAL A 19 -0.37 2.55 1.86
CA VAL A 19 -1.29 3.60 1.41
C VAL A 19 -0.68 4.48 0.32
N HIS A 20 0.62 4.77 0.43
CA HIS A 20 1.37 5.65 -0.46
C HIS A 20 2.49 4.91 -1.18
N ASP A 21 2.91 5.42 -2.33
CA ASP A 21 3.97 4.81 -3.14
C ASP A 21 5.31 4.68 -2.38
N TYR A 22 5.62 5.65 -1.49
CA TYR A 22 6.84 5.58 -0.68
C TYR A 22 6.83 4.47 0.38
N HIS A 23 5.65 4.02 0.83
CA HIS A 23 5.56 2.85 1.71
C HIS A 23 6.08 1.58 1.00
N VAL A 24 5.89 1.47 -0.32
CA VAL A 24 6.43 0.38 -1.12
C VAL A 24 7.96 0.37 -1.05
N THR A 25 8.59 1.51 -1.32
CA THR A 25 10.06 1.62 -1.27
C THR A 25 10.60 1.38 0.13
N LEU A 26 9.90 1.89 1.16
CA LEU A 26 10.29 1.69 2.55
C LEU A 26 10.23 0.20 2.94
N ALA A 27 9.15 -0.51 2.60
CA ALA A 27 9.02 -1.94 2.89
C ALA A 27 10.12 -2.77 2.18
N LEU A 28 10.40 -2.46 0.91
CA LEU A 28 11.49 -3.09 0.18
C LEU A 28 12.85 -2.81 0.83
N ALA A 29 13.12 -1.57 1.23
CA ALA A 29 14.35 -1.20 1.93
C ALA A 29 14.50 -1.88 3.29
N MET A 30 13.40 -2.23 3.95
CA MET A 30 13.38 -2.97 5.22
C MET A 30 13.53 -4.49 5.06
N GLY A 31 13.66 -5.01 3.83
CA GLY A 31 13.94 -6.41 3.57
C GLY A 31 12.79 -7.22 2.98
N SER A 32 11.66 -6.59 2.61
CA SER A 32 10.60 -7.31 1.90
C SER A 32 10.99 -7.60 0.46
N ASP A 33 10.69 -8.80 -0.01
CA ASP A 33 10.92 -9.20 -1.41
C ASP A 33 9.74 -8.81 -2.29
N PHE A 34 8.54 -8.80 -1.74
CA PHE A 34 7.29 -8.41 -2.40
C PHE A 34 6.27 -7.87 -1.38
N ILE A 35 5.16 -7.33 -1.89
CA ILE A 35 4.23 -6.53 -1.09
C ILE A 35 2.80 -6.93 -1.40
N MET A 36 1.97 -7.10 -0.38
CA MET A 36 0.53 -7.31 -0.48
C MET A 36 -0.21 -5.97 -0.46
N LEU A 37 -1.06 -5.72 -1.45
CA LEU A 37 -1.68 -4.41 -1.71
C LEU A 37 -3.21 -4.53 -1.87
N GLY A 38 -3.97 -4.84 -0.83
CA GLY A 38 -5.43 -4.96 -0.90
C GLY A 38 -6.11 -3.64 -1.28
N ARG A 39 -5.99 -2.62 -0.44
CA ARG A 39 -6.61 -1.30 -0.64
C ARG A 39 -6.16 -0.61 -1.92
N TYR A 40 -4.92 -0.75 -2.31
CA TYR A 40 -4.38 -0.15 -3.52
C TYR A 40 -5.10 -0.65 -4.77
N PHE A 41 -5.25 -1.97 -4.90
CA PHE A 41 -5.89 -2.60 -6.07
C PHE A 41 -7.40 -2.43 -6.11
N SER A 42 -8.05 -2.27 -4.96
CA SER A 42 -9.51 -2.08 -4.91
C SER A 42 -10.00 -0.75 -5.52
N ARG A 43 -9.10 0.22 -5.75
CA ARG A 43 -9.41 1.57 -6.26
C ARG A 43 -9.65 1.65 -7.76
N PHE A 44 -9.36 0.60 -8.52
CA PHE A 44 -9.29 0.64 -9.98
C PHE A 44 -10.54 0.09 -10.65
N ASP A 45 -10.70 0.40 -11.95
CA ASP A 45 -11.79 -0.09 -12.77
C ASP A 45 -11.85 -1.62 -12.81
N GLU A 46 -10.68 -2.26 -12.82
CA GLU A 46 -10.53 -3.72 -12.89
C GLU A 46 -10.91 -4.44 -11.59
N SER A 47 -11.04 -3.72 -10.48
CA SER A 47 -11.61 -4.29 -9.25
C SER A 47 -13.09 -4.59 -9.42
N PRO A 48 -13.58 -5.77 -8.98
CA PRO A 48 -14.97 -6.19 -9.21
C PRO A 48 -16.01 -5.44 -8.39
N THR A 49 -15.60 -4.55 -7.48
CA THR A 49 -16.52 -3.78 -6.64
C THR A 49 -17.17 -2.62 -7.37
N ASN A 50 -18.33 -2.16 -6.87
CA ASN A 50 -19.06 -1.07 -7.48
C ASN A 50 -18.35 0.27 -7.35
N LYS A 51 -18.45 1.08 -8.42
CA LYS A 51 -18.10 2.49 -8.37
C LYS A 51 -19.35 3.30 -7.99
N VAL A 52 -19.26 4.06 -6.92
CA VAL A 52 -20.35 4.88 -6.39
C VAL A 52 -19.95 6.35 -6.34
N ASN A 53 -20.95 7.24 -6.36
CA ASN A 53 -20.71 8.69 -6.17
C ASN A 53 -21.14 9.06 -4.76
N ILE A 54 -20.20 9.60 -3.98
CA ILE A 54 -20.47 10.07 -2.61
C ILE A 54 -20.06 11.55 -2.55
N ASN A 55 -21.03 12.42 -2.37
CA ASN A 55 -20.81 13.88 -2.29
C ASN A 55 -20.00 14.45 -3.47
N GLY A 56 -20.27 13.98 -4.69
CA GLY A 56 -19.58 14.44 -5.90
C GLY A 56 -18.25 13.73 -6.20
N ASN A 57 -17.77 12.87 -5.31
CA ASN A 57 -16.53 12.10 -5.49
C ASN A 57 -16.83 10.66 -5.87
N TYR A 58 -16.12 10.15 -6.88
CA TYR A 58 -16.18 8.73 -7.21
C TYR A 58 -15.36 7.91 -6.23
N MET A 59 -15.98 6.85 -5.71
CA MET A 59 -15.43 5.92 -4.74
C MET A 59 -15.63 4.48 -5.24
N LYS A 60 -14.83 3.55 -4.74
CA LYS A 60 -15.03 2.10 -4.90
C LYS A 60 -15.35 1.50 -3.54
N GLU A 61 -16.23 0.53 -3.50
CA GLU A 61 -16.46 -0.25 -2.27
C GLU A 61 -15.20 -1.06 -1.94
N TYR A 62 -14.87 -1.15 -0.67
CA TYR A 62 -13.74 -1.93 -0.17
C TYR A 62 -14.08 -2.59 1.15
N TRP A 63 -13.88 -3.88 1.23
CA TRP A 63 -14.00 -4.65 2.46
C TRP A 63 -12.84 -5.64 2.62
N GLY A 64 -12.30 -5.72 3.83
CA GLY A 64 -11.25 -6.68 4.17
C GLY A 64 -11.79 -8.09 4.32
N GLU A 65 -10.94 -9.10 4.18
CA GLU A 65 -11.31 -10.52 4.32
C GLU A 65 -11.85 -10.86 5.72
N GLY A 66 -11.38 -10.17 6.76
CA GLY A 66 -11.88 -10.31 8.12
C GLY A 66 -13.19 -9.58 8.41
N SER A 67 -13.82 -8.92 7.42
CA SER A 67 -15.08 -8.22 7.59
C SER A 67 -16.27 -9.16 7.58
N ALA A 68 -17.38 -8.78 8.24
CA ALA A 68 -18.64 -9.52 8.20
C ALA A 68 -19.17 -9.71 6.78
N ARG A 69 -18.94 -8.72 5.90
CA ARG A 69 -19.33 -8.76 4.48
C ARG A 69 -18.59 -9.86 3.72
N ALA A 70 -17.27 -9.98 3.89
CA ALA A 70 -16.45 -10.98 3.21
C ALA A 70 -16.86 -12.41 3.58
N ARG A 71 -17.23 -12.62 4.85
CA ARG A 71 -17.71 -13.93 5.35
C ARG A 71 -19.04 -14.34 4.76
N ASN A 72 -19.98 -13.42 4.63
CA ASN A 72 -21.31 -13.71 4.09
C ASN A 72 -21.24 -14.07 2.59
N TRP A 73 -20.10 -13.83 1.91
CA TRP A 73 -19.87 -14.22 0.53
C TRP A 73 -19.30 -15.64 0.37
N GLN A 74 -19.24 -16.43 1.44
CA GLN A 74 -18.84 -17.85 1.45
C GLN A 74 -17.51 -18.17 0.75
N ARG A 75 -16.59 -17.22 0.73
CA ARG A 75 -15.30 -17.39 0.05
C ARG A 75 -14.44 -18.50 0.68
N TYR A 76 -14.67 -18.76 1.96
CA TYR A 76 -14.09 -19.87 2.72
C TYR A 76 -15.19 -20.64 3.41
N ASP A 77 -15.77 -21.64 2.73
CA ASP A 77 -16.66 -22.59 3.35
C ASP A 77 -15.82 -23.54 4.24
N MET A 78 -15.58 -23.13 5.45
CA MET A 78 -14.84 -23.89 6.47
C MET A 78 -15.75 -24.90 7.18
N GLY A 79 -16.90 -25.25 6.62
CA GLY A 79 -17.76 -26.35 7.07
C GLY A 79 -18.00 -26.38 8.58
N GLY A 80 -18.55 -25.31 9.15
CA GLY A 80 -18.88 -25.28 10.57
C GLY A 80 -19.37 -23.93 11.05
N ASP A 81 -20.17 -23.94 12.11
CA ASP A 81 -20.68 -22.77 12.85
C ASP A 81 -19.58 -21.92 13.54
N SER A 82 -18.39 -21.77 12.93
CA SER A 82 -17.32 -20.97 13.51
C SER A 82 -17.63 -19.47 13.32
N LYS A 83 -18.45 -18.95 14.24
CA LYS A 83 -18.50 -17.50 14.47
C LYS A 83 -17.11 -17.07 14.91
N LEU A 84 -16.41 -16.25 14.11
CA LEU A 84 -15.26 -15.55 14.64
C LEU A 84 -15.72 -14.73 15.85
N SER A 85 -14.89 -14.71 16.88
CA SER A 85 -15.19 -14.00 18.12
C SER A 85 -15.20 -12.47 17.95
N PHE A 86 -14.60 -11.96 16.86
CA PHE A 86 -14.50 -10.51 16.55
C PHE A 86 -14.31 -10.29 15.05
N GLU A 87 -14.64 -9.09 14.61
CA GLU A 87 -14.47 -8.60 13.24
C GLU A 87 -13.16 -7.84 13.13
N GLU A 88 -12.25 -8.28 12.26
CA GLU A 88 -10.95 -7.64 12.04
C GLU A 88 -10.93 -6.77 10.78
N GLY A 89 -11.89 -6.94 9.89
CA GLY A 89 -11.96 -6.23 8.61
C GLY A 89 -12.95 -5.07 8.64
N VAL A 90 -12.68 -4.06 7.82
CA VAL A 90 -13.57 -2.91 7.62
C VAL A 90 -14.39 -3.08 6.35
N ASP A 91 -15.66 -2.62 6.38
CA ASP A 91 -16.48 -2.36 5.19
C ASP A 91 -16.49 -0.85 4.98
N SER A 92 -15.95 -0.39 3.87
CA SER A 92 -15.62 1.01 3.64
C SER A 92 -15.61 1.40 2.17
N TYR A 93 -15.25 2.64 1.90
CA TYR A 93 -15.02 3.15 0.56
C TYR A 93 -13.59 3.64 0.41
N VAL A 94 -13.03 3.46 -0.80
CA VAL A 94 -11.73 3.98 -1.18
C VAL A 94 -11.88 4.93 -2.37
N PRO A 95 -11.07 5.99 -2.48
CA PRO A 95 -11.11 6.89 -3.62
C PRO A 95 -10.85 6.13 -4.93
N TYR A 96 -11.75 6.29 -5.89
CA TYR A 96 -11.57 5.75 -7.23
C TYR A 96 -10.37 6.40 -7.93
N ALA A 97 -9.58 5.62 -8.64
CA ALA A 97 -8.33 6.06 -9.24
C ALA A 97 -8.19 5.76 -10.75
N GLY A 98 -9.26 5.27 -11.39
CA GLY A 98 -9.21 4.96 -12.83
C GLY A 98 -8.60 3.60 -13.15
N SER A 99 -7.87 3.51 -14.25
CA SER A 99 -7.29 2.27 -14.77
C SER A 99 -6.11 1.80 -13.91
N LEU A 100 -6.05 0.50 -13.65
CA LEU A 100 -4.92 -0.16 -12.98
C LEU A 100 -3.62 0.06 -13.76
N LYS A 101 -3.65 -0.11 -15.07
CA LYS A 101 -2.48 -0.02 -15.95
C LYS A 101 -1.75 1.31 -15.78
N ASP A 102 -2.49 2.42 -15.81
CA ASP A 102 -1.90 3.75 -15.73
C ASP A 102 -1.32 4.03 -14.34
N ASN A 103 -2.03 3.59 -13.31
CA ASN A 103 -1.62 3.82 -11.93
C ASN A 103 -0.44 2.95 -11.49
N VAL A 104 -0.38 1.68 -11.88
CA VAL A 104 0.77 0.80 -11.59
C VAL A 104 2.03 1.33 -12.25
N GLY A 105 1.95 1.76 -13.52
CA GLY A 105 3.08 2.38 -14.22
C GLY A 105 3.62 3.59 -13.47
N LEU A 106 2.74 4.46 -12.99
CA LEU A 106 3.12 5.64 -12.20
C LEU A 106 3.78 5.25 -10.86
N THR A 107 3.19 4.30 -10.12
CA THR A 107 3.74 3.80 -8.86
C THR A 107 5.13 3.19 -9.06
N LEU A 108 5.30 2.35 -10.07
CA LEU A 108 6.61 1.76 -10.38
C LEU A 108 7.66 2.83 -10.73
N ASN A 109 7.29 3.85 -11.49
CA ASN A 109 8.20 4.95 -11.80
C ASN A 109 8.62 5.72 -10.56
N LYS A 110 7.71 5.96 -9.61
CA LYS A 110 8.05 6.62 -8.34
C LYS A 110 8.98 5.76 -7.48
N VAL A 111 8.73 4.44 -7.39
CA VAL A 111 9.61 3.51 -6.68
C VAL A 111 11.00 3.52 -7.30
N LYS A 112 11.10 3.39 -8.62
CA LYS A 112 12.38 3.46 -9.35
C LYS A 112 13.10 4.78 -9.14
N SER A 113 12.38 5.90 -9.18
CA SER A 113 12.96 7.23 -8.91
C SER A 113 13.55 7.31 -7.51
N THR A 114 12.85 6.78 -6.50
CA THR A 114 13.37 6.74 -5.12
C THR A 114 14.60 5.84 -5.01
N MET A 115 14.62 4.70 -5.68
CA MET A 115 15.79 3.82 -5.74
C MET A 115 17.00 4.53 -6.38
N CYS A 116 16.78 5.26 -7.48
CA CYS A 116 17.83 6.07 -8.11
C CYS A 116 18.37 7.14 -7.15
N ASN A 117 17.50 7.82 -6.39
CA ASN A 117 17.91 8.80 -5.39
C ASN A 117 18.74 8.14 -4.26
N CYS A 118 18.51 6.87 -3.97
CA CYS A 118 19.33 6.08 -3.04
C CYS A 118 20.62 5.54 -3.68
N GLY A 119 20.88 5.81 -4.97
CA GLY A 119 22.06 5.34 -5.69
C GLY A 119 22.07 3.85 -5.99
N VAL A 120 20.89 3.21 -6.10
CA VAL A 120 20.75 1.77 -6.31
C VAL A 120 19.87 1.46 -7.53
N LEU A 121 20.14 0.33 -8.20
CA LEU A 121 19.41 -0.10 -9.40
C LEU A 121 18.57 -1.35 -9.17
N THR A 122 18.86 -2.11 -8.12
CA THR A 122 18.18 -3.37 -7.83
C THR A 122 17.63 -3.41 -6.39
N ILE A 123 16.60 -4.23 -6.15
CA ILE A 123 16.04 -4.41 -4.80
C ILE A 123 17.08 -4.94 -3.82
N PRO A 124 17.91 -5.97 -4.14
CA PRO A 124 18.97 -6.41 -3.25
C PRO A 124 19.98 -5.31 -2.89
N GLU A 125 20.33 -4.44 -3.84
CA GLU A 125 21.18 -3.27 -3.54
C GLU A 125 20.48 -2.28 -2.62
N LEU A 126 19.18 -2.03 -2.81
CA LEU A 126 18.38 -1.19 -1.92
C LEU A 126 18.40 -1.76 -0.49
N GLN A 127 18.11 -3.03 -0.32
CA GLN A 127 18.10 -3.71 0.98
C GLN A 127 19.47 -3.64 1.68
N LYS A 128 20.56 -3.78 0.91
CA LYS A 128 21.92 -3.75 1.45
C LYS A 128 22.41 -2.35 1.80
N ASN A 129 22.05 -1.35 1.01
CA ASN A 129 22.66 -0.02 1.05
C ASN A 129 21.78 1.08 1.64
N ALA A 130 20.45 0.86 1.70
CA ALA A 130 19.53 1.86 2.23
C ALA A 130 19.78 2.09 3.73
N LYS A 131 19.78 3.38 4.12
CA LYS A 131 19.86 3.80 5.51
C LYS A 131 18.56 4.47 5.90
N ILE A 132 17.84 3.87 6.83
CA ILE A 132 16.59 4.42 7.35
C ILE A 132 16.93 5.29 8.55
N THR A 133 16.48 6.53 8.53
CA THR A 133 16.72 7.51 9.58
C THR A 133 15.39 8.07 10.11
N LEU A 134 15.26 8.18 11.42
CA LEU A 134 14.14 8.89 12.03
C LEU A 134 14.33 10.38 11.83
N VAL A 135 13.28 11.05 11.38
CA VAL A 135 13.27 12.50 11.20
C VAL A 135 12.20 13.13 12.09
N SER A 136 12.44 14.38 12.53
CA SER A 136 11.47 15.14 13.29
C SER A 136 10.35 15.69 12.40
N ASN A 137 9.22 16.07 13.01
CA ASN A 137 8.17 16.79 12.28
C ASN A 137 8.67 18.08 11.64
N THR A 138 9.59 18.78 12.28
CA THR A 138 10.22 19.98 11.73
C THR A 138 10.98 19.67 10.43
N SER A 139 11.75 18.58 10.41
CA SER A 139 12.45 18.15 9.18
C SER A 139 11.49 17.78 8.04
N ILE A 140 10.31 17.24 8.34
CA ILE A 140 9.28 16.94 7.35
C ILE A 140 8.71 18.23 6.76
N ILE A 141 8.45 19.25 7.60
CA ILE A 141 7.96 20.56 7.17
C ILE A 141 9.03 21.27 6.33
N GLU A 142 10.27 21.28 6.78
CA GLU A 142 11.42 21.87 6.07
C GLU A 142 11.72 21.19 4.72
N GLY A 143 11.43 19.90 4.58
CA GLY A 143 11.55 19.17 3.32
C GLY A 143 10.40 19.41 2.35
N GLY A 144 9.37 20.15 2.74
CA GLY A 144 8.19 20.46 1.95
C GLY A 144 8.37 21.65 0.99
N ALA A 145 7.30 22.02 0.33
CA ALA A 145 7.25 23.23 -0.49
C ALA A 145 7.08 24.46 0.42
N HIS A 146 8.00 25.45 0.30
CA HIS A 146 7.98 26.69 1.08
C HIS A 146 7.53 27.87 0.23
N ASP A 147 6.79 28.79 0.82
CA ASP A 147 6.37 30.06 0.23
C ASP A 147 5.67 29.94 -1.13
N VAL A 148 4.95 28.83 -1.34
CA VAL A 148 4.17 28.59 -2.56
C VAL A 148 2.75 28.16 -2.25
N LEU A 149 1.79 28.61 -3.04
CA LEU A 149 0.43 28.10 -3.02
C LEU A 149 0.33 26.92 -4.00
N LEU A 150 0.14 25.71 -3.50
CA LEU A 150 0.00 24.52 -4.35
C LEU A 150 -1.31 24.60 -5.15
N LYS A 151 -1.24 24.42 -6.48
CA LYS A 151 -2.39 24.43 -7.38
C LYS A 151 -3.36 23.27 -7.11
N ASP A 152 -2.83 22.13 -6.62
CA ASP A 152 -3.60 20.91 -6.30
C ASP A 152 -3.53 20.59 -4.80
N GLN A 153 -4.31 21.29 -3.99
CA GLN A 153 -4.46 20.95 -2.57
C GLN A 153 -5.24 19.65 -2.32
N HIS A 154 -5.81 19.03 -3.36
CA HIS A 154 -6.61 17.80 -3.22
C HIS A 154 -5.81 16.51 -3.15
N ARG A 155 -4.48 16.55 -3.30
CA ARG A 155 -3.67 15.33 -3.29
C ARG A 155 -3.23 14.84 -1.93
N PHE A 156 -3.24 15.69 -0.90
CA PHE A 156 -2.85 15.30 0.45
C PHE A 156 -3.69 16.06 1.49
N PRO A 157 -4.75 15.45 2.04
CA PRO A 157 -5.29 15.97 3.29
C PRO A 157 -4.23 15.73 4.37
N VAL A 158 -3.48 16.78 4.71
CA VAL A 158 -2.70 16.80 5.95
C VAL A 158 -3.74 16.97 7.06
N LYS A 159 -3.97 15.92 7.84
CA LYS A 159 -4.55 16.00 9.18
C LYS A 159 -3.47 15.67 10.17
#